data_5d7da33169acf87ae45b412f4c3ff44e
#
_entry.id   5d7da33169acf87ae45b412f4c3ff44e
#
_cell.length_a   1.000
_cell.length_b   1.000
_cell.length_c   1.000
_cell.angle_alpha   90.00
_cell.angle_beta   90.00
_cell.angle_gamma   90.00
#
_symmetry.space_group_name_H-M   'P 1'
#
loop_
_entity.id
_entity.type
_entity.pdbx_description
1 polymer ?
#
loop_
_entity_poly.entity_id
_entity_poly.type
_entity_poly.pdbx_seq_one_letter_code
_entity_poly.pdbx_strand_id
1 'polypeptide(L)'
;MLLTAMAGVTSVNAADYKKNPFTLVYDGAITENVKGKVNIHPVKYDLHGIQIAANVYTPADYDPAKKYPAVVVAHPNGGVKEQVAGLYAQRLAEQGYITITADAAYQGASGGMPRSVDKPANRIEDIHGMADYISQYPGVDTARLGLLGICGGGGYSLVAAETDKRFKSIATISMFNSGLVRRNGMQDSQLDTIQQRLQQASDARAQEAAGGEVLYSGDANLTDEQIAKLPFALYRQGYEYYWKTHAHPNSTFKYTTSSLLDLMNFDVTDHINLINKPLLMIAGTKADTLYMTEDAFAKATGTKDKELFLIDGATHIETYWVPKYVDQAMQKLDVFFDKNI
;
A
#
# COMPACT_ATOMS: atom_id res chain seq x y z
N MET A 1 8.10 9.33 41.66
CA MET A 1 6.86 9.32 40.89
C MET A 1 7.05 10.31 39.73
N LEU A 2 7.70 9.86 38.64
CA LEU A 2 7.92 10.70 37.46
C LEU A 2 6.76 10.43 36.50
N LEU A 3 5.88 11.43 36.37
CA LEU A 3 4.94 11.48 35.26
C LEU A 3 5.73 11.86 33.99
N THR A 4 6.04 10.89 33.16
CA THR A 4 6.42 11.17 31.79
C THR A 4 5.17 11.61 31.03
N ALA A 5 5.08 12.89 30.74
CA ALA A 5 4.09 13.41 29.81
C ALA A 5 4.34 12.77 28.45
N MET A 6 3.44 11.86 28.02
CA MET A 6 3.36 11.46 26.64
C MET A 6 2.97 12.70 25.85
N ALA A 7 3.89 13.20 25.04
CA ALA A 7 3.57 14.19 24.03
C ALA A 7 2.46 13.58 23.14
N GLY A 8 1.27 14.15 23.20
CA GLY A 8 0.14 13.69 22.43
C GLY A 8 0.48 13.79 20.96
N VAL A 9 0.60 12.64 20.29
CA VAL A 9 0.63 12.56 18.84
C VAL A 9 -0.75 13.01 18.38
N THR A 10 -0.84 14.18 17.79
CA THR A 10 -2.08 14.64 17.17
C THR A 10 -2.30 13.80 15.93
N SER A 11 -3.12 12.76 16.03
CA SER A 11 -3.59 12.01 14.86
C SER A 11 -4.45 12.93 14.00
N VAL A 12 -4.26 12.84 12.67
CA VAL A 12 -5.12 13.57 11.72
C VAL A 12 -6.54 13.02 11.84
N ASN A 13 -7.50 13.90 12.08
CA ASN A 13 -8.91 13.52 12.21
C ASN A 13 -9.52 13.30 10.82
N ALA A 14 -10.51 12.42 10.72
CA ALA A 14 -11.29 12.15 9.50
C ALA A 14 -11.81 13.40 8.79
N ALA A 15 -12.10 14.48 9.51
CA ALA A 15 -12.55 15.76 8.94
C ALA A 15 -11.40 16.60 8.36
N ASP A 16 -10.15 16.28 8.66
CA ASP A 16 -9.02 17.15 8.32
C ASP A 16 -8.68 17.13 6.83
N TYR A 17 -9.06 16.07 6.09
CA TYR A 17 -8.89 16.02 4.64
C TYR A 17 -9.55 17.22 3.93
N LYS A 18 -10.62 17.76 4.46
CA LYS A 18 -11.33 18.93 3.89
C LYS A 18 -10.52 20.22 4.02
N LYS A 19 -9.59 20.27 4.95
CA LYS A 19 -8.74 21.44 5.20
C LYS A 19 -7.47 21.43 4.36
N ASN A 20 -7.06 20.25 3.87
CA ASN A 20 -5.89 20.12 3.02
C ASN A 20 -6.30 20.26 1.54
N PRO A 21 -5.67 21.17 0.77
CA PRO A 21 -6.02 21.38 -0.65
C PRO A 21 -5.87 20.15 -1.53
N PHE A 22 -5.03 19.19 -1.11
CA PHE A 22 -4.78 17.93 -1.83
C PHE A 22 -5.50 16.75 -1.17
N THR A 23 -6.38 17.02 -0.19
CA THR A 23 -7.11 16.03 0.61
C THR A 23 -6.24 15.00 1.34
N LEU A 24 -4.99 15.35 1.63
CA LEU A 24 -4.05 14.49 2.37
C LEU A 24 -4.44 14.39 3.83
N VAL A 25 -4.32 13.18 4.40
CA VAL A 25 -4.77 12.87 5.77
C VAL A 25 -3.65 12.26 6.63
N TYR A 26 -2.41 12.54 6.32
CA TYR A 26 -1.27 12.07 7.11
C TYR A 26 -0.52 13.25 7.77
N ASP A 27 0.16 12.97 8.86
CA ASP A 27 0.92 14.00 9.61
C ASP A 27 2.08 14.56 8.76
N GLY A 28 2.25 15.88 8.81
CA GLY A 28 3.28 16.58 8.05
C GLY A 28 2.99 16.69 6.54
N ALA A 29 1.74 16.45 6.13
CA ALA A 29 1.33 16.54 4.74
C ALA A 29 1.53 17.94 4.17
N ILE A 30 1.96 18.02 2.91
CA ILE A 30 2.05 19.27 2.16
C ILE A 30 0.69 19.95 2.11
N THR A 31 0.65 21.25 2.41
CA THR A 31 -0.56 22.08 2.34
C THR A 31 -0.56 23.04 1.16
N GLU A 32 0.62 23.30 0.59
CA GLU A 32 0.79 24.16 -0.60
C GLU A 32 2.10 23.81 -1.31
N ASN A 33 2.15 24.07 -2.59
CA ASN A 33 3.39 23.99 -3.35
C ASN A 33 4.16 25.31 -3.23
N VAL A 34 5.43 25.21 -2.88
CA VAL A 34 6.33 26.36 -2.72
C VAL A 34 7.61 26.10 -3.51
N LYS A 35 8.03 27.05 -4.32
CA LYS A 35 9.28 26.96 -5.08
C LYS A 35 10.46 26.63 -4.15
N GLY A 36 11.26 25.65 -4.54
CA GLY A 36 12.43 25.21 -3.78
C GLY A 36 12.12 24.19 -2.67
N LYS A 37 10.86 23.87 -2.42
CA LYS A 37 10.43 22.87 -1.44
C LYS A 37 10.04 21.57 -2.12
N VAL A 38 9.83 20.53 -1.31
CA VAL A 38 9.15 19.32 -1.78
C VAL A 38 7.73 19.70 -2.20
N ASN A 39 7.34 19.32 -3.40
CA ASN A 39 6.04 19.68 -3.97
C ASN A 39 5.27 18.43 -4.40
N ILE A 40 3.95 18.56 -4.46
CA ILE A 40 3.03 17.52 -4.89
C ILE A 40 2.38 17.92 -6.22
N HIS A 41 2.27 16.97 -7.14
CA HIS A 41 1.67 17.19 -8.46
C HIS A 41 0.61 16.12 -8.71
N PRO A 42 -0.68 16.43 -8.51
CA PRO A 42 -1.75 15.52 -8.90
C PRO A 42 -1.74 15.33 -10.42
N VAL A 43 -1.80 14.08 -10.85
CA VAL A 43 -1.77 13.69 -12.26
C VAL A 43 -2.82 12.63 -12.55
N LYS A 44 -3.19 12.53 -13.83
CA LYS A 44 -4.05 11.45 -14.33
C LYS A 44 -3.43 10.89 -15.60
N TYR A 45 -3.55 9.58 -15.79
CA TYR A 45 -3.08 8.90 -16.98
C TYR A 45 -3.97 7.72 -17.32
N ASP A 46 -3.98 7.34 -18.57
CA ASP A 46 -4.70 6.16 -19.04
C ASP A 46 -3.89 4.89 -18.80
N LEU A 47 -4.54 3.87 -18.26
CA LEU A 47 -3.98 2.53 -18.12
C LEU A 47 -5.00 1.53 -18.69
N HIS A 48 -4.79 1.10 -19.92
CA HIS A 48 -5.69 0.19 -20.64
C HIS A 48 -7.15 0.61 -20.61
N GLY A 49 -7.42 1.89 -20.83
CA GLY A 49 -8.77 2.46 -20.88
C GLY A 49 -9.33 2.90 -19.52
N ILE A 50 -8.58 2.71 -18.44
CA ILE A 50 -8.94 3.18 -17.11
C ILE A 50 -8.13 4.44 -16.78
N GLN A 51 -8.81 5.52 -16.39
CA GLN A 51 -8.12 6.72 -15.93
C GLN A 51 -7.62 6.52 -14.51
N ILE A 52 -6.32 6.55 -14.34
CA ILE A 52 -5.65 6.42 -13.04
C ILE A 52 -5.37 7.82 -12.47
N ALA A 53 -5.70 8.01 -11.21
CA ALA A 53 -5.40 9.21 -10.45
C ALA A 53 -4.20 8.96 -9.53
N ALA A 54 -3.17 9.79 -9.64
CA ALA A 54 -1.94 9.65 -8.88
C ALA A 54 -1.44 11.00 -8.36
N ASN A 55 -0.56 10.95 -7.36
CA ASN A 55 0.24 12.07 -6.91
C ASN A 55 1.71 11.79 -7.18
N VAL A 56 2.37 12.71 -7.83
CA VAL A 56 3.83 12.74 -7.99
C VAL A 56 4.39 13.74 -6.98
N TYR A 57 5.42 13.34 -6.24
CA TYR A 57 6.15 14.24 -5.35
C TYR A 57 7.53 14.50 -5.95
N THR A 58 7.94 15.77 -5.96
CA THR A 58 9.27 16.18 -6.41
C THR A 58 10.11 16.66 -5.25
N PRO A 59 11.43 16.38 -5.24
CA PRO A 59 12.31 16.80 -4.14
C PRO A 59 12.49 18.32 -4.08
N ALA A 60 13.06 18.78 -2.96
CA ALA A 60 13.43 20.17 -2.82
C ALA A 60 14.42 20.57 -3.95
N ASP A 61 14.29 21.80 -4.42
CA ASP A 61 15.11 22.34 -5.52
C ASP A 61 15.05 21.47 -6.79
N TYR A 62 13.90 20.85 -7.04
CA TYR A 62 13.69 20.05 -8.23
C TYR A 62 13.98 20.84 -9.51
N ASP A 63 14.83 20.27 -10.35
CA ASP A 63 15.19 20.80 -11.65
C ASP A 63 14.99 19.69 -12.69
N PRO A 64 14.03 19.84 -13.64
CA PRO A 64 13.75 18.83 -14.64
C PRO A 64 14.91 18.53 -15.59
N ALA A 65 15.93 19.38 -15.63
CA ALA A 65 17.16 19.16 -16.40
C ALA A 65 18.16 18.25 -15.68
N LYS A 66 17.98 18.02 -14.38
CA LYS A 66 18.79 17.07 -13.59
C LYS A 66 18.19 15.68 -13.65
N LYS A 67 18.95 14.69 -13.15
CA LYS A 67 18.55 13.29 -13.07
C LYS A 67 18.39 12.86 -11.61
N TYR A 68 17.24 12.29 -11.30
CA TYR A 68 16.87 11.85 -9.96
C TYR A 68 16.47 10.36 -9.97
N PRO A 69 16.82 9.62 -8.93
CA PRO A 69 16.20 8.32 -8.72
C PRO A 69 14.69 8.49 -8.43
N ALA A 70 13.92 7.49 -8.78
CA ALA A 70 12.49 7.52 -8.55
C ALA A 70 12.01 6.27 -7.80
N VAL A 71 10.95 6.41 -7.00
CA VAL A 71 10.34 5.32 -6.25
C VAL A 71 8.84 5.29 -6.52
N VAL A 72 8.35 4.12 -6.93
CA VAL A 72 6.93 3.79 -7.03
C VAL A 72 6.46 3.32 -5.67
N VAL A 73 5.35 3.86 -5.18
CA VAL A 73 4.77 3.51 -3.87
C VAL A 73 3.36 2.96 -4.04
N ALA A 74 3.15 1.70 -3.64
CA ALA A 74 1.88 1.00 -3.73
C ALA A 74 1.16 0.97 -2.38
N HIS A 75 -0.11 1.40 -2.37
CA HIS A 75 -0.91 1.54 -1.16
C HIS A 75 -1.47 0.23 -0.61
N PRO A 76 -1.85 0.18 0.69
CA PRO A 76 -2.55 -0.96 1.29
C PRO A 76 -3.88 -1.28 0.62
N ASN A 77 -4.40 -2.50 0.87
CA ASN A 77 -5.77 -2.84 0.49
C ASN A 77 -6.77 -1.86 1.12
N GLY A 78 -7.69 -1.34 0.33
CA GLY A 78 -8.66 -0.35 0.77
C GLY A 78 -8.10 1.04 1.02
N GLY A 79 -6.79 1.23 0.92
CA GLY A 79 -6.13 2.53 1.06
C GLY A 79 -6.22 3.37 -0.21
N VAL A 80 -5.85 4.62 -0.07
CA VAL A 80 -5.73 5.59 -1.17
C VAL A 80 -4.42 6.37 -1.06
N LYS A 81 -4.05 7.03 -2.14
CA LYS A 81 -2.81 7.82 -2.24
C LYS A 81 -2.68 8.94 -1.19
N GLU A 82 -3.78 9.36 -0.60
CA GLU A 82 -3.81 10.44 0.40
C GLU A 82 -3.53 9.96 1.83
N GLN A 83 -3.34 8.66 2.03
CA GLN A 83 -3.07 8.04 3.33
C GLN A 83 -1.60 7.62 3.45
N VAL A 84 -1.30 6.48 4.05
CA VAL A 84 0.07 6.01 4.34
C VAL A 84 0.98 5.99 3.12
N ALA A 85 0.49 5.62 1.94
CA ALA A 85 1.31 5.62 0.73
C ALA A 85 1.80 7.04 0.38
N GLY A 86 0.95 8.04 0.57
CA GLY A 86 1.32 9.45 0.42
C GLY A 86 2.35 9.91 1.46
N LEU A 87 2.21 9.47 2.70
CA LEU A 87 3.19 9.77 3.74
C LEU A 87 4.59 9.30 3.34
N TYR A 88 4.73 8.04 2.98
CA TYR A 88 6.04 7.49 2.60
C TYR A 88 6.55 8.07 1.27
N ALA A 89 5.66 8.33 0.31
CA ALA A 89 6.05 8.99 -0.94
C ALA A 89 6.60 10.39 -0.69
N GLN A 90 5.95 11.18 0.17
CA GLN A 90 6.43 12.51 0.55
C GLN A 90 7.75 12.42 1.30
N ARG A 91 7.87 11.54 2.29
CA ARG A 91 9.09 11.37 3.10
C ARG A 91 10.28 10.96 2.23
N LEU A 92 10.08 10.09 1.23
CA LEU A 92 11.13 9.75 0.27
C LEU A 92 11.48 10.94 -0.62
N ALA A 93 10.52 11.73 -1.05
CA ALA A 93 10.80 12.96 -1.81
C ALA A 93 11.62 13.97 -0.99
N GLU A 94 11.40 14.06 0.30
CA GLU A 94 12.22 14.86 1.22
C GLU A 94 13.68 14.40 1.26
N GLN A 95 13.95 13.14 0.88
CA GLN A 95 15.30 12.58 0.78
C GLN A 95 15.92 12.68 -0.62
N GLY A 96 15.24 13.31 -1.57
CA GLY A 96 15.76 13.57 -2.91
C GLY A 96 15.25 12.66 -4.02
N TYR A 97 14.25 11.83 -3.76
CA TYR A 97 13.63 10.98 -4.77
C TYR A 97 12.43 11.67 -5.44
N ILE A 98 12.21 11.39 -6.72
CA ILE A 98 10.90 11.63 -7.33
C ILE A 98 10.05 10.42 -7.01
N THR A 99 8.84 10.64 -6.47
CA THR A 99 7.97 9.52 -6.07
C THR A 99 6.60 9.63 -6.71
N ILE A 100 5.95 8.48 -6.87
CA ILE A 100 4.57 8.39 -7.35
C ILE A 100 3.79 7.42 -6.49
N THR A 101 2.57 7.79 -6.14
CA THR A 101 1.59 6.88 -5.60
C THR A 101 0.24 7.13 -6.26
N ALA A 102 -0.40 6.06 -6.73
CA ALA A 102 -1.66 6.11 -7.45
C ALA A 102 -2.75 5.35 -6.70
N ASP A 103 -3.99 5.79 -6.84
CA ASP A 103 -5.12 4.96 -6.45
C ASP A 103 -5.23 3.78 -7.43
N ALA A 104 -5.44 2.60 -6.89
CA ALA A 104 -5.65 1.40 -7.71
C ALA A 104 -6.83 1.56 -8.66
N ALA A 105 -6.77 0.93 -9.82
CA ALA A 105 -7.91 0.86 -10.73
C ALA A 105 -9.15 0.35 -9.98
N TYR A 106 -10.31 0.88 -10.28
CA TYR A 106 -11.60 0.62 -9.65
C TYR A 106 -11.74 1.17 -8.22
N GLN A 107 -10.74 1.84 -7.69
CA GLN A 107 -10.71 2.33 -6.31
C GLN A 107 -10.36 3.82 -6.25
N GLY A 108 -10.70 4.45 -5.13
CA GLY A 108 -10.35 5.84 -4.89
C GLY A 108 -10.85 6.78 -6.00
N ALA A 109 -9.99 7.69 -6.43
CA ALA A 109 -10.26 8.63 -7.51
C ALA A 109 -9.95 8.06 -8.90
N SER A 110 -9.40 6.85 -9.00
CA SER A 110 -9.21 6.16 -10.27
C SER A 110 -10.52 5.64 -10.84
N GLY A 111 -10.58 5.49 -12.15
CA GLY A 111 -11.75 4.99 -12.85
C GLY A 111 -11.94 3.47 -12.72
N GLY A 112 -12.90 2.97 -13.47
CA GLY A 112 -13.25 1.55 -13.53
C GLY A 112 -14.59 1.24 -12.86
N MET A 113 -15.39 0.41 -13.51
CA MET A 113 -16.70 -0.03 -13.03
C MET A 113 -16.84 -1.55 -13.20
N PRO A 114 -17.54 -2.25 -12.27
CA PRO A 114 -18.10 -1.70 -11.03
C PRO A 114 -17.01 -1.22 -10.08
N ARG A 115 -17.38 -0.34 -9.14
CA ARG A 115 -16.40 0.17 -8.17
C ARG A 115 -15.92 -0.96 -7.27
N SER A 116 -14.68 -0.82 -6.80
CA SER A 116 -14.06 -1.73 -5.82
C SER A 116 -13.87 -3.18 -6.32
N VAL A 117 -13.72 -3.39 -7.62
CA VAL A 117 -13.14 -4.62 -8.14
C VAL A 117 -11.72 -4.74 -7.57
N ASP A 118 -11.40 -5.85 -6.95
CA ASP A 118 -10.11 -6.07 -6.30
C ASP A 118 -9.49 -7.39 -6.75
N LYS A 119 -8.92 -7.36 -7.94
CA LYS A 119 -8.25 -8.51 -8.54
C LYS A 119 -6.75 -8.34 -8.45
N PRO A 120 -6.00 -9.37 -8.02
CA PRO A 120 -4.54 -9.31 -7.95
C PRO A 120 -3.88 -8.83 -9.24
N ALA A 121 -4.34 -9.33 -10.39
CA ALA A 121 -3.79 -8.94 -11.69
C ALA A 121 -3.93 -7.44 -11.96
N ASN A 122 -5.03 -6.82 -11.54
CA ASN A 122 -5.24 -5.37 -11.68
C ASN A 122 -4.29 -4.58 -10.79
N ARG A 123 -4.11 -5.02 -9.54
CA ARG A 123 -3.20 -4.37 -8.61
C ARG A 123 -1.74 -4.44 -9.07
N ILE A 124 -1.34 -5.56 -9.64
CA ILE A 124 -0.01 -5.74 -10.23
C ILE A 124 0.14 -4.84 -11.45
N GLU A 125 -0.87 -4.78 -12.33
CA GLU A 125 -0.87 -3.90 -13.49
C GLU A 125 -0.78 -2.42 -13.11
N ASP A 126 -1.44 -2.00 -12.04
CA ASP A 126 -1.34 -0.64 -11.50
C ASP A 126 0.11 -0.27 -11.16
N ILE A 127 0.88 -1.21 -10.62
CA ILE A 127 2.29 -1.00 -10.28
C ILE A 127 3.14 -0.86 -11.53
N HIS A 128 2.92 -1.71 -12.54
CA HIS A 128 3.56 -1.54 -13.86
C HIS A 128 3.20 -0.20 -14.48
N GLY A 129 1.95 0.21 -14.37
CA GLY A 129 1.46 1.50 -14.89
C GLY A 129 2.09 2.71 -14.20
N MET A 130 2.29 2.66 -12.89
CA MET A 130 3.04 3.70 -12.18
C MET A 130 4.48 3.80 -12.67
N ALA A 131 5.13 2.66 -12.91
CA ALA A 131 6.48 2.64 -13.46
C ALA A 131 6.52 3.22 -14.88
N ASP A 132 5.54 2.90 -15.71
CA ASP A 132 5.41 3.46 -17.06
C ASP A 132 5.35 4.99 -17.03
N TYR A 133 4.47 5.52 -16.20
CA TYR A 133 4.26 6.96 -16.08
C TYR A 133 5.49 7.69 -15.52
N ILE A 134 6.02 7.21 -14.39
CA ILE A 134 7.11 7.91 -13.72
C ILE A 134 8.43 7.84 -14.52
N SER A 135 8.62 6.79 -15.30
CA SER A 135 9.80 6.64 -16.16
C SER A 135 9.89 7.72 -17.25
N GLN A 136 8.77 8.36 -17.59
CA GLN A 136 8.70 9.45 -18.56
C GLN A 136 8.59 10.83 -17.90
N TYR A 137 8.56 10.89 -16.58
CA TYR A 137 8.45 12.14 -15.85
C TYR A 137 9.77 12.92 -15.95
N PRO A 138 9.74 14.25 -16.24
CA PRO A 138 10.96 15.04 -16.40
C PRO A 138 11.89 14.93 -15.21
N GLY A 139 13.15 14.64 -15.45
CA GLY A 139 14.19 14.51 -14.42
C GLY A 139 14.35 13.09 -13.86
N VAL A 140 13.52 12.12 -14.21
CA VAL A 140 13.68 10.75 -13.75
C VAL A 140 14.81 10.04 -14.49
N ASP A 141 15.71 9.45 -13.72
CA ASP A 141 16.72 8.51 -14.23
C ASP A 141 16.13 7.10 -14.23
N THR A 142 15.78 6.58 -15.39
CA THR A 142 15.13 5.27 -15.53
C THR A 142 16.03 4.09 -15.15
N ALA A 143 17.33 4.30 -15.02
CA ALA A 143 18.25 3.29 -14.49
C ALA A 143 18.21 3.18 -12.96
N ARG A 144 17.54 4.11 -12.28
CA ARG A 144 17.48 4.21 -10.82
C ARG A 144 16.04 4.24 -10.33
N LEU A 145 15.28 3.19 -10.64
CA LEU A 145 13.89 3.04 -10.23
C LEU A 145 13.78 2.03 -9.09
N GLY A 146 13.19 2.47 -7.98
CA GLY A 146 12.86 1.63 -6.82
C GLY A 146 11.37 1.42 -6.65
N LEU A 147 11.01 0.47 -5.81
CA LEU A 147 9.63 0.10 -5.51
C LEU A 147 9.45 -0.07 -4.00
N LEU A 148 8.44 0.58 -3.45
CA LEU A 148 7.99 0.41 -2.07
C LEU A 148 6.52 0.00 -2.06
N GLY A 149 6.21 -1.12 -1.43
CA GLY A 149 4.84 -1.55 -1.22
C GLY A 149 4.48 -1.65 0.26
N ILE A 150 3.25 -1.25 0.60
CA ILE A 150 2.77 -1.24 1.99
C ILE A 150 1.56 -2.16 2.09
N CYS A 151 1.59 -3.10 3.05
CA CYS A 151 0.51 -4.06 3.31
C CYS A 151 0.19 -4.89 2.05
N GLY A 152 -1.04 -4.90 1.58
CA GLY A 152 -1.41 -5.54 0.31
C GLY A 152 -0.61 -5.03 -0.87
N GLY A 153 -0.33 -3.71 -0.90
CA GLY A 153 0.58 -3.12 -1.88
C GLY A 153 1.98 -3.71 -1.84
N GLY A 154 2.44 -4.12 -0.65
CA GLY A 154 3.70 -4.85 -0.49
C GLY A 154 3.70 -6.21 -1.17
N GLY A 155 2.62 -6.97 -0.97
CA GLY A 155 2.46 -8.27 -1.63
C GLY A 155 2.43 -8.15 -3.14
N TYR A 156 1.63 -7.23 -3.67
CA TYR A 156 1.55 -7.00 -5.11
C TYR A 156 2.85 -6.43 -5.70
N SER A 157 3.57 -5.62 -4.93
CA SER A 157 4.88 -5.12 -5.34
C SER A 157 5.92 -6.24 -5.49
N LEU A 158 5.93 -7.21 -4.58
CA LEU A 158 6.79 -8.40 -4.71
C LEU A 158 6.48 -9.14 -6.02
N VAL A 159 5.21 -9.36 -6.33
CA VAL A 159 4.82 -10.06 -7.55
C VAL A 159 5.18 -9.26 -8.81
N ALA A 160 4.94 -7.94 -8.82
CA ALA A 160 5.35 -7.08 -9.94
C ALA A 160 6.87 -7.16 -10.19
N ALA A 161 7.66 -7.14 -9.11
CA ALA A 161 9.12 -7.17 -9.19
C ALA A 161 9.70 -8.54 -9.61
N GLU A 162 8.92 -9.61 -9.55
CA GLU A 162 9.33 -10.93 -10.05
C GLU A 162 9.71 -10.87 -11.53
N THR A 163 9.01 -10.08 -12.31
CA THR A 163 9.14 -10.01 -13.77
C THR A 163 9.52 -8.62 -14.29
N ASP A 164 9.08 -7.55 -13.66
CA ASP A 164 9.40 -6.19 -14.08
C ASP A 164 10.79 -5.77 -13.57
N LYS A 165 11.79 -5.97 -14.40
CA LYS A 165 13.20 -5.72 -14.06
C LYS A 165 13.60 -4.23 -14.18
N ARG A 166 12.66 -3.35 -14.44
CA ARG A 166 12.88 -1.89 -14.32
C ARG A 166 13.10 -1.50 -12.85
N PHE A 167 12.45 -2.19 -11.92
CA PHE A 167 12.68 -2.01 -10.49
C PHE A 167 14.04 -2.59 -10.10
N LYS A 168 14.96 -1.73 -9.67
CA LYS A 168 16.34 -2.11 -9.31
C LYS A 168 16.49 -2.49 -7.85
N SER A 169 15.53 -2.10 -7.02
CA SER A 169 15.46 -2.43 -5.60
C SER A 169 14.00 -2.42 -5.14
N ILE A 170 13.66 -3.33 -4.23
CA ILE A 170 12.29 -3.53 -3.77
C ILE A 170 12.28 -3.50 -2.24
N ALA A 171 11.39 -2.69 -1.67
CA ALA A 171 11.13 -2.67 -0.24
C ALA A 171 9.64 -2.90 0.06
N THR A 172 9.35 -3.52 1.19
CA THR A 172 7.98 -3.67 1.71
C THR A 172 7.92 -3.23 3.16
N ILE A 173 6.76 -2.71 3.56
CA ILE A 173 6.42 -2.41 4.95
C ILE A 173 5.14 -3.16 5.28
N SER A 174 5.13 -3.92 6.38
CA SER A 174 3.96 -4.68 6.84
C SER A 174 3.32 -5.48 5.70
N MET A 175 4.12 -6.21 4.93
CA MET A 175 3.66 -6.95 3.75
C MET A 175 2.47 -7.85 4.09
N PHE A 176 1.47 -7.87 3.21
CA PHE A 176 0.25 -8.63 3.38
C PHE A 176 -0.01 -9.49 2.13
N ASN A 177 -0.13 -10.80 2.35
CA ASN A 177 -0.45 -11.75 1.29
C ASN A 177 -1.99 -11.88 1.17
N SER A 178 -2.56 -11.03 0.33
CA SER A 178 -4.02 -10.89 0.21
C SER A 178 -4.71 -12.21 -0.17
N GLY A 179 -4.16 -12.94 -1.12
CA GLY A 179 -4.73 -14.21 -1.55
C GLY A 179 -4.73 -15.26 -0.43
N LEU A 180 -3.63 -15.37 0.28
CA LEU A 180 -3.52 -16.29 1.43
C LEU A 180 -4.59 -15.99 2.48
N VAL A 181 -4.75 -14.72 2.85
CA VAL A 181 -5.70 -14.33 3.90
C VAL A 181 -7.14 -14.45 3.41
N ARG A 182 -7.44 -14.06 2.17
CA ARG A 182 -8.79 -14.24 1.62
C ARG A 182 -9.19 -15.71 1.52
N ARG A 183 -8.24 -16.59 1.29
CA ARG A 183 -8.46 -18.05 1.23
C ARG A 183 -8.54 -18.67 2.63
N ASN A 184 -7.49 -18.49 3.42
CA ASN A 184 -7.32 -19.21 4.69
C ASN A 184 -7.80 -18.44 5.93
N GLY A 185 -8.01 -17.12 5.81
CA GLY A 185 -8.14 -16.23 6.96
C GLY A 185 -6.80 -15.90 7.60
N MET A 186 -6.78 -14.91 8.49
CA MET A 186 -5.61 -14.60 9.30
C MET A 186 -5.22 -15.82 10.14
N GLN A 187 -3.93 -16.21 10.06
CA GLN A 187 -3.38 -17.34 10.82
C GLN A 187 -4.18 -18.64 10.62
N ASP A 188 -4.66 -18.87 9.40
CA ASP A 188 -5.47 -20.04 9.02
C ASP A 188 -6.79 -20.17 9.79
N SER A 189 -7.37 -19.07 10.21
CA SER A 189 -8.57 -19.03 11.05
C SER A 189 -9.88 -19.38 10.32
N GLN A 190 -9.87 -19.53 8.98
CA GLN A 190 -11.09 -19.73 8.17
C GLN A 190 -10.97 -20.89 7.17
N LEU A 191 -10.19 -21.91 7.49
CA LEU A 191 -10.01 -23.07 6.61
C LEU A 191 -11.31 -23.84 6.36
N ASP A 192 -12.17 -23.95 7.37
CA ASP A 192 -13.43 -24.70 7.31
C ASP A 192 -14.51 -24.04 6.44
N THR A 193 -14.39 -22.75 6.12
CA THR A 193 -15.37 -22.02 5.30
C THR A 193 -14.92 -21.74 3.88
N ILE A 194 -13.77 -22.27 3.45
CA ILE A 194 -13.19 -21.99 2.12
C ILE A 194 -14.19 -22.32 1.01
N GLN A 195 -14.74 -23.54 1.00
CA GLN A 195 -15.64 -23.96 -0.08
C GLN A 195 -16.94 -23.16 -0.10
N GLN A 196 -17.47 -22.80 1.06
CA GLN A 196 -18.65 -21.94 1.17
C GLN A 196 -18.39 -20.56 0.56
N ARG A 197 -17.23 -19.96 0.86
CA ARG A 197 -16.87 -18.63 0.33
C ARG A 197 -16.60 -18.66 -1.18
N LEU A 198 -16.02 -19.75 -1.69
CA LEU A 198 -15.87 -19.97 -3.13
C LEU A 198 -17.23 -20.08 -3.82
N GLN A 199 -18.19 -20.76 -3.22
CA GLN A 199 -19.54 -20.85 -3.76
C GLN A 199 -20.22 -19.47 -3.79
N GLN A 200 -20.12 -18.71 -2.71
CA GLN A 200 -20.66 -17.36 -2.64
C GLN A 200 -20.07 -16.44 -3.72
N ALA A 201 -18.77 -16.54 -3.96
CA ALA A 201 -18.11 -15.76 -5.02
C ALA A 201 -18.59 -16.15 -6.42
N SER A 202 -18.78 -17.45 -6.64
CA SER A 202 -19.31 -17.98 -7.92
C SER A 202 -20.74 -17.51 -8.17
N ASP A 203 -21.58 -17.57 -7.13
CA ASP A 203 -22.98 -17.12 -7.21
C ASP A 203 -23.05 -15.59 -7.46
N ALA A 204 -22.19 -14.81 -6.81
CA ALA A 204 -22.09 -13.37 -7.03
C ALA A 204 -21.73 -13.04 -8.48
N ARG A 205 -20.78 -13.76 -9.06
CA ARG A 205 -20.41 -13.59 -10.47
C ARG A 205 -21.55 -13.98 -11.40
N ALA A 206 -22.23 -15.07 -11.15
CA ALA A 206 -23.38 -15.49 -11.92
C ALA A 206 -24.50 -14.43 -11.90
N GLN A 207 -24.75 -13.84 -10.74
CA GLN A 207 -25.74 -12.76 -10.57
C GLN A 207 -25.34 -11.52 -11.38
N GLU A 208 -24.08 -11.11 -11.35
CA GLU A 208 -23.56 -10.01 -12.16
C GLU A 208 -23.72 -10.29 -13.66
N ALA A 209 -23.36 -11.48 -14.10
CA ALA A 209 -23.46 -11.89 -15.50
C ALA A 209 -24.90 -11.90 -16.01
N ALA A 210 -25.86 -12.15 -15.14
CA ALA A 210 -27.29 -12.12 -15.44
C ALA A 210 -27.89 -10.69 -15.41
N GLY A 211 -27.07 -9.68 -15.17
CA GLY A 211 -27.50 -8.28 -15.06
C GLY A 211 -28.09 -7.90 -13.69
N GLY A 212 -27.86 -8.74 -12.68
CA GLY A 212 -28.27 -8.49 -11.32
C GLY A 212 -27.34 -7.53 -10.57
N GLU A 213 -27.68 -7.24 -9.34
CA GLU A 213 -26.91 -6.35 -8.47
C GLU A 213 -25.53 -6.92 -8.17
N VAL A 214 -24.52 -6.05 -8.14
CA VAL A 214 -23.16 -6.39 -7.72
C VAL A 214 -23.12 -6.53 -6.20
N LEU A 215 -22.70 -7.69 -5.71
CA LEU A 215 -22.54 -7.95 -4.28
C LEU A 215 -21.15 -7.55 -3.81
N TYR A 216 -21.10 -7.01 -2.59
CA TYR A 216 -19.87 -6.54 -1.96
C TYR A 216 -19.56 -7.27 -0.67
N SER A 217 -18.28 -7.41 -0.38
CA SER A 217 -17.71 -7.96 0.85
C SER A 217 -16.83 -6.91 1.53
N GLY A 218 -16.55 -7.08 2.82
CA GLY A 218 -15.63 -6.22 3.57
C GLY A 218 -16.22 -4.86 3.97
N ASP A 219 -17.46 -4.58 3.64
CA ASP A 219 -18.15 -3.34 3.96
C ASP A 219 -18.97 -3.52 5.23
N ALA A 220 -18.31 -3.44 6.37
CA ALA A 220 -18.97 -3.53 7.67
C ALA A 220 -18.90 -2.19 8.40
N ASN A 221 -20.06 -1.58 8.60
CA ASN A 221 -20.19 -0.38 9.43
C ASN A 221 -20.28 -0.81 10.90
N LEU A 222 -19.12 -1.01 11.53
CA LEU A 222 -19.02 -1.53 12.88
C LEU A 222 -19.09 -0.42 13.93
N THR A 223 -19.75 -0.69 15.05
CA THR A 223 -19.69 0.15 16.25
C THR A 223 -18.34 0.02 16.93
N ASP A 224 -17.97 0.97 17.80
CA ASP A 224 -16.74 0.92 18.58
C ASP A 224 -16.64 -0.36 19.42
N GLU A 225 -17.75 -0.79 19.99
CA GLU A 225 -17.82 -2.05 20.76
C GLU A 225 -17.54 -3.28 19.87
N GLN A 226 -18.09 -3.31 18.66
CA GLN A 226 -17.83 -4.38 17.70
C GLN A 226 -16.38 -4.39 17.23
N ILE A 227 -15.80 -3.23 16.97
CA ILE A 227 -14.39 -3.09 16.59
C ILE A 227 -13.47 -3.63 17.70
N ALA A 228 -13.74 -3.26 18.95
CA ALA A 228 -12.95 -3.71 20.10
C ALA A 228 -12.95 -5.23 20.28
N LYS A 229 -13.97 -5.91 19.78
CA LYS A 229 -14.13 -7.39 19.86
C LYS A 229 -13.54 -8.13 18.67
N LEU A 230 -13.04 -7.45 17.66
CA LEU A 230 -12.39 -8.10 16.50
C LEU A 230 -11.18 -8.92 16.98
N PRO A 231 -10.95 -10.11 16.42
CA PRO A 231 -9.99 -11.08 16.99
C PRO A 231 -8.51 -10.69 16.79
N PHE A 232 -8.22 -9.82 15.82
CA PHE A 232 -6.84 -9.46 15.49
C PHE A 232 -6.60 -7.96 15.62
N ALA A 233 -5.41 -7.60 16.12
CA ALA A 233 -4.98 -6.20 16.24
C ALA A 233 -4.99 -5.49 14.87
N LEU A 234 -4.64 -6.20 13.80
CA LEU A 234 -4.72 -5.68 12.43
C LEU A 234 -6.11 -5.10 12.15
N TYR A 235 -7.17 -5.83 12.43
CA TYR A 235 -8.54 -5.39 12.14
C TYR A 235 -9.00 -4.29 13.08
N ARG A 236 -8.73 -4.42 14.39
CA ARG A 236 -9.08 -3.38 15.37
C ARG A 236 -8.43 -2.04 15.03
N GLN A 237 -7.12 -2.05 14.83
CA GLN A 237 -6.34 -0.85 14.51
C GLN A 237 -6.59 -0.36 13.09
N GLY A 238 -6.85 -1.27 12.15
CA GLY A 238 -7.21 -0.92 10.77
C GLY A 238 -8.52 -0.14 10.72
N TYR A 239 -9.55 -0.57 11.41
CA TYR A 239 -10.80 0.18 11.52
C TYR A 239 -10.58 1.55 12.15
N GLU A 240 -9.79 1.63 13.24
CA GLU A 240 -9.46 2.90 13.86
C GLU A 240 -8.77 3.85 12.88
N TYR A 241 -7.79 3.34 12.13
CA TYR A 241 -7.04 4.12 11.14
C TYR A 241 -7.92 4.58 9.98
N TYR A 242 -8.61 3.65 9.31
CA TYR A 242 -9.32 3.93 8.06
C TYR A 242 -10.69 4.57 8.25
N TRP A 243 -11.35 4.36 9.38
CA TRP A 243 -12.69 4.87 9.64
C TRP A 243 -12.71 6.09 10.56
N LYS A 244 -11.62 6.33 11.31
CA LYS A 244 -11.57 7.40 12.30
C LYS A 244 -10.37 8.33 12.11
N THR A 245 -9.17 7.90 12.49
CA THR A 245 -8.02 8.82 12.62
C THR A 245 -7.49 9.31 11.28
N HIS A 246 -7.48 8.47 10.26
CA HIS A 246 -6.97 8.77 8.92
C HIS A 246 -7.99 8.46 7.83
N ALA A 247 -9.25 8.61 8.16
CA ALA A 247 -10.33 8.34 7.20
C ALA A 247 -10.27 9.29 6.00
N HIS A 248 -10.54 8.75 4.82
CA HIS A 248 -10.67 9.50 3.60
C HIS A 248 -11.93 9.01 2.87
N PRO A 249 -12.73 9.90 2.24
CA PRO A 249 -13.99 9.48 1.62
C PRO A 249 -13.82 8.48 0.48
N ASN A 250 -12.64 8.46 -0.15
CA ASN A 250 -12.32 7.54 -1.25
C ASN A 250 -11.76 6.21 -0.77
N SER A 251 -11.45 6.07 0.52
CA SER A 251 -10.93 4.83 1.10
C SER A 251 -12.08 3.94 1.57
N THR A 252 -12.02 2.65 1.22
CA THR A 252 -13.02 1.67 1.64
C THR A 252 -12.40 0.28 1.70
N PHE A 253 -12.84 -0.53 2.67
CA PHE A 253 -12.50 -1.96 2.71
C PHE A 253 -13.39 -2.82 1.81
N LYS A 254 -14.38 -2.21 1.22
CA LYS A 254 -15.35 -2.84 0.33
C LYS A 254 -14.67 -3.34 -0.94
N TYR A 255 -14.99 -4.55 -1.33
CA TYR A 255 -14.58 -5.13 -2.60
C TYR A 255 -15.70 -6.01 -3.17
N THR A 256 -15.75 -6.18 -4.48
CA THR A 256 -16.78 -7.04 -5.09
C THR A 256 -16.59 -8.48 -4.64
N THR A 257 -17.67 -9.13 -4.23
CA THR A 257 -17.61 -10.53 -3.77
C THR A 257 -17.10 -11.46 -4.86
N SER A 258 -17.41 -11.20 -6.13
CA SER A 258 -16.90 -11.95 -7.27
C SER A 258 -15.37 -11.85 -7.43
N SER A 259 -14.72 -10.82 -6.89
CA SER A 259 -13.25 -10.70 -6.88
C SER A 259 -12.58 -11.84 -6.10
N LEU A 260 -13.29 -12.50 -5.19
CA LEU A 260 -12.77 -13.64 -4.45
C LEU A 260 -12.40 -14.82 -5.37
N LEU A 261 -12.99 -14.92 -6.56
CA LEU A 261 -12.59 -15.94 -7.54
C LEU A 261 -11.10 -15.83 -7.90
N ASP A 262 -10.60 -14.60 -8.03
CA ASP A 262 -9.19 -14.35 -8.34
C ASP A 262 -8.34 -14.24 -7.07
N LEU A 263 -8.85 -13.60 -6.00
CA LEU A 263 -8.14 -13.45 -4.74
C LEU A 263 -7.84 -14.79 -4.07
N MET A 264 -8.82 -15.69 -4.00
CA MET A 264 -8.65 -16.98 -3.33
C MET A 264 -7.81 -17.98 -4.12
N ASN A 265 -7.49 -17.68 -5.36
CA ASN A 265 -6.59 -18.46 -6.22
C ASN A 265 -5.22 -17.79 -6.41
N PHE A 266 -4.87 -16.90 -5.52
CA PHE A 266 -3.63 -16.12 -5.60
C PHE A 266 -2.79 -16.29 -4.34
N ASP A 267 -1.47 -16.35 -4.53
CA ASP A 267 -0.50 -16.33 -3.44
C ASP A 267 0.73 -15.52 -3.86
N VAL A 268 1.10 -14.55 -3.03
CA VAL A 268 2.27 -13.70 -3.27
C VAL A 268 3.55 -14.51 -3.43
N THR A 269 3.66 -15.65 -2.76
CA THR A 269 4.89 -16.43 -2.69
C THR A 269 5.08 -17.43 -3.82
N ASP A 270 4.09 -17.60 -4.73
CA ASP A 270 4.14 -18.65 -5.76
C ASP A 270 5.40 -18.62 -6.63
N HIS A 271 5.88 -17.42 -6.99
CA HIS A 271 7.05 -17.24 -7.84
C HIS A 271 8.05 -16.23 -7.29
N ILE A 272 8.04 -16.02 -5.97
CA ILE A 272 8.88 -15.00 -5.32
C ILE A 272 10.39 -15.27 -5.52
N ASN A 273 10.78 -16.49 -5.82
CA ASN A 273 12.15 -16.86 -6.19
C ASN A 273 12.63 -16.18 -7.48
N LEU A 274 11.74 -15.60 -8.28
CA LEU A 274 12.11 -14.84 -9.48
C LEU A 274 12.68 -13.46 -9.15
N ILE A 275 12.49 -12.94 -7.94
CA ILE A 275 13.12 -11.70 -7.51
C ILE A 275 14.63 -11.92 -7.39
N ASN A 276 15.41 -11.18 -8.17
CA ASN A 276 16.87 -11.25 -8.18
C ASN A 276 17.53 -9.89 -7.92
N LYS A 277 16.78 -8.93 -7.38
CA LYS A 277 17.24 -7.59 -7.03
C LYS A 277 17.36 -7.45 -5.50
N PRO A 278 18.08 -6.43 -5.01
CA PRO A 278 18.09 -6.12 -3.58
C PRO A 278 16.67 -6.00 -3.02
N LEU A 279 16.44 -6.67 -1.89
CA LEU A 279 15.13 -6.75 -1.23
C LEU A 279 15.24 -6.37 0.24
N LEU A 280 14.40 -5.43 0.67
CA LEU A 280 14.24 -5.07 2.08
C LEU A 280 12.79 -5.34 2.49
N MET A 281 12.58 -6.11 3.54
CA MET A 281 11.25 -6.32 4.12
C MET A 281 11.22 -5.79 5.54
N ILE A 282 10.32 -4.83 5.80
CA ILE A 282 10.17 -4.17 7.10
C ILE A 282 8.85 -4.64 7.73
N ALA A 283 8.91 -5.02 9.00
CA ALA A 283 7.72 -5.38 9.78
C ALA A 283 7.93 -5.07 11.26
N GLY A 284 6.83 -4.85 11.97
CA GLY A 284 6.87 -4.70 13.43
C GLY A 284 6.95 -6.05 14.14
N THR A 285 7.67 -6.09 15.25
CA THR A 285 7.79 -7.33 16.05
C THR A 285 6.47 -7.78 16.67
N LYS A 286 5.53 -6.86 16.85
CA LYS A 286 4.18 -7.15 17.39
C LYS A 286 3.11 -7.24 16.32
N ALA A 287 3.47 -7.21 15.05
CA ALA A 287 2.52 -7.40 13.97
C ALA A 287 1.99 -8.84 13.95
N ASP A 288 0.68 -9.00 13.97
CA ASP A 288 0.03 -10.30 13.80
C ASP A 288 0.14 -10.82 12.36
N THR A 289 0.60 -10.00 11.45
CA THR A 289 0.93 -10.32 10.05
C THR A 289 2.40 -10.65 9.83
N LEU A 290 3.24 -10.63 10.86
CA LEU A 290 4.69 -10.87 10.74
C LEU A 290 5.00 -12.22 10.07
N TYR A 291 4.20 -13.25 10.32
CA TYR A 291 4.38 -14.56 9.72
C TYR A 291 4.36 -14.54 8.19
N MET A 292 3.58 -13.65 7.58
CA MET A 292 3.54 -13.50 6.11
C MET A 292 4.84 -12.90 5.58
N THR A 293 5.38 -11.90 6.28
CA THR A 293 6.68 -11.29 5.93
C THR A 293 7.81 -12.31 6.06
N GLU A 294 7.86 -13.06 7.15
CA GLU A 294 8.88 -14.08 7.38
C GLU A 294 8.81 -15.21 6.33
N ASP A 295 7.61 -15.66 5.99
CA ASP A 295 7.40 -16.69 4.97
C ASP A 295 7.86 -16.21 3.58
N ALA A 296 7.45 -15.03 3.17
CA ALA A 296 7.87 -14.44 1.89
C ALA A 296 9.37 -14.21 1.84
N PHE A 297 9.95 -13.69 2.92
CA PHE A 297 11.40 -13.48 3.01
C PHE A 297 12.19 -14.79 2.86
N ALA A 298 11.77 -15.85 3.52
CA ALA A 298 12.41 -17.16 3.44
C ALA A 298 12.32 -17.75 2.02
N LYS A 299 11.19 -17.54 1.34
CA LYS A 299 10.95 -18.06 -0.03
C LYS A 299 11.60 -17.22 -1.13
N ALA A 300 12.05 -16.00 -0.82
CA ALA A 300 12.74 -15.13 -1.77
C ALA A 300 14.20 -15.58 -1.99
N THR A 301 14.36 -16.77 -2.56
CA THR A 301 15.64 -17.45 -2.73
C THR A 301 16.43 -16.99 -3.96
N GLY A 302 15.83 -16.22 -4.83
CA GLY A 302 16.45 -15.70 -6.06
C GLY A 302 17.43 -14.54 -5.83
N THR A 303 17.45 -13.97 -4.63
CA THR A 303 18.38 -12.91 -4.24
C THR A 303 19.07 -13.25 -2.92
N LYS A 304 20.38 -12.97 -2.87
CA LYS A 304 21.18 -13.07 -1.64
C LYS A 304 21.29 -11.72 -0.94
N ASP A 305 21.06 -10.63 -1.66
CA ASP A 305 21.03 -9.26 -1.14
C ASP A 305 19.61 -8.96 -0.63
N LYS A 306 19.30 -9.53 0.52
CA LYS A 306 18.00 -9.33 1.18
C LYS A 306 18.17 -9.15 2.68
N GLU A 307 17.33 -8.28 3.23
CA GLU A 307 17.31 -7.97 4.65
C GLU A 307 15.88 -7.95 5.18
N LEU A 308 15.68 -8.58 6.33
CA LEU A 308 14.48 -8.45 7.14
C LEU A 308 14.78 -7.49 8.28
N PHE A 309 14.13 -6.33 8.28
CA PHE A 309 14.27 -5.32 9.33
C PHE A 309 13.03 -5.28 10.21
N LEU A 310 13.20 -5.59 11.49
CA LEU A 310 12.11 -5.61 12.46
C LEU A 310 12.12 -4.34 13.30
N ILE A 311 10.98 -3.67 13.35
CA ILE A 311 10.76 -2.49 14.20
C ILE A 311 10.22 -2.99 15.55
N ASP A 312 11.04 -2.89 16.59
CA ASP A 312 10.68 -3.39 17.92
C ASP A 312 9.46 -2.68 18.49
N GLY A 313 8.48 -3.48 18.93
CA GLY A 313 7.27 -3.00 19.58
C GLY A 313 6.14 -2.56 18.62
N ALA A 314 6.40 -2.41 17.32
CA ALA A 314 5.40 -1.96 16.37
C ALA A 314 4.42 -3.08 15.98
N THR A 315 3.16 -2.72 15.82
CA THR A 315 2.15 -3.55 15.15
C THR A 315 2.11 -3.23 13.66
N HIS A 316 1.31 -3.98 12.89
CA HIS A 316 1.13 -3.76 11.45
C HIS A 316 0.70 -2.32 11.13
N ILE A 317 -0.38 -1.85 11.74
CA ILE A 317 -0.94 -0.52 11.46
C ILE A 317 -0.08 0.60 12.07
N GLU A 318 0.59 0.36 13.18
CA GLU A 318 1.44 1.38 13.79
C GLU A 318 2.61 1.81 12.90
N THR A 319 3.06 0.95 11.98
CA THR A 319 4.07 1.34 10.98
C THR A 319 3.54 2.36 9.96
N TYR A 320 2.23 2.58 9.89
CA TYR A 320 1.61 3.53 8.96
C TYR A 320 1.73 4.98 9.44
N TRP A 321 1.72 5.21 10.75
CA TRP A 321 1.48 6.56 11.25
C TRP A 321 2.18 6.93 12.54
N VAL A 322 2.60 5.96 13.38
CA VAL A 322 3.26 6.29 14.67
C VAL A 322 4.65 6.85 14.38
N PRO A 323 4.93 8.12 14.75
CA PRO A 323 6.13 8.82 14.30
C PRO A 323 7.43 8.08 14.54
N LYS A 324 7.62 7.50 15.73
CA LYS A 324 8.87 6.76 16.04
C LYS A 324 9.07 5.52 15.16
N TYR A 325 7.99 4.87 14.75
CA TYR A 325 8.07 3.67 13.88
C TYR A 325 8.23 4.06 12.42
N VAL A 326 7.53 5.11 11.99
CA VAL A 326 7.72 5.69 10.64
C VAL A 326 9.15 6.18 10.47
N ASP A 327 9.71 6.85 11.46
CA ASP A 327 11.10 7.35 11.42
C ASP A 327 12.11 6.20 11.30
N GLN A 328 11.92 5.11 12.05
CA GLN A 328 12.78 3.92 11.92
C GLN A 328 12.69 3.28 10.55
N ALA A 329 11.48 3.14 10.01
CA ALA A 329 11.27 2.63 8.66
C ALA A 329 11.94 3.53 7.63
N MET A 330 11.77 4.85 7.74
CA MET A 330 12.37 5.82 6.81
C MET A 330 13.89 5.81 6.85
N GLN A 331 14.50 5.75 8.03
CA GLN A 331 15.96 5.66 8.14
C GLN A 331 16.49 4.43 7.42
N LYS A 332 15.80 3.31 7.54
CA LYS A 332 16.18 2.06 6.86
C LYS A 332 15.98 2.13 5.35
N LEU A 333 14.85 2.69 4.91
CA LEU A 333 14.56 2.90 3.49
C LEU A 333 15.56 3.84 2.82
N ASP A 334 15.95 4.92 3.49
CA ASP A 334 16.90 5.89 2.95
C ASP A 334 18.26 5.24 2.69
N VAL A 335 18.77 4.47 3.65
CA VAL A 335 20.03 3.72 3.48
C VAL A 335 19.91 2.69 2.36
N PHE A 336 18.80 1.97 2.32
CA PHE A 336 18.57 0.92 1.32
C PHE A 336 18.48 1.47 -0.11
N PHE A 337 17.66 2.49 -0.32
CA PHE A 337 17.51 3.09 -1.64
C PHE A 337 18.75 3.86 -2.07
N ASP A 338 19.39 4.60 -1.16
CA ASP A 338 20.61 5.33 -1.49
C ASP A 338 21.74 4.39 -1.96
N LYS A 339 21.85 3.21 -1.37
CA LYS A 339 22.80 2.19 -1.78
C LYS A 339 22.48 1.56 -3.14
N ASN A 340 21.18 1.39 -3.46
CA ASN A 340 20.74 0.50 -4.54
C ASN A 340 20.13 1.23 -5.75
N ILE A 341 19.83 2.48 -5.61
CA ILE A 341 19.39 3.38 -6.70
C ILE A 341 19.97 4.79 -6.48
#